data_88ad133ce88b6f3778ff048cad844b04
#
_entry.id   88ad133ce88b6f3778ff048cad844b04
#
_cell.length_a   1.000
_cell.length_b   1.000
_cell.length_c   1.000
_cell.angle_alpha   90.00
_cell.angle_beta   90.00
_cell.angle_gamma   90.00
#
_symmetry.space_group_name_H-M   'P 1'
#
loop_
_entity.id
_entity.type
_entity.pdbx_description
1 polymer ?
#
loop_
_entity_poly.entity_id
_entity_poly.type
_entity_poly.pdbx_seq_one_letter_code
_entity_poly.pdbx_strand_id
1 'polypeptide(L)'
;MVLHTGSHVDFSLHVREGGESAMDVPLDKVSGDALVIDLGEVEASHPITIADLEKNDRVGIRAGDIVLVRTAWTDRMWGNFPDYYLTSPYCTPEAARFLVAKNVKAIGFDCFSEYCARLPDFTSEDFIIHKIILESGRYYFQQMMNLGALPNDRRFTFFAPFIKMREAEGSPARFFAVL
;
A
#
# COMPACT_ATOMS: atom_id res chain seq x y z
N MET A 1 8.08 16.35 11.67
CA MET A 1 8.09 14.94 11.22
C MET A 1 7.27 14.91 9.94
N VAL A 2 7.75 14.28 8.89
CA VAL A 2 6.95 14.07 7.68
C VAL A 2 6.11 12.81 7.88
N LEU A 3 4.80 12.90 7.61
CA LEU A 3 3.85 11.81 7.90
C LEU A 3 4.00 10.60 6.97
N HIS A 4 4.45 10.85 5.73
CA HIS A 4 4.58 9.87 4.65
C HIS A 4 6.04 9.45 4.42
N THR A 5 6.83 9.29 5.47
CA THR A 5 8.23 8.86 5.37
C THR A 5 8.40 7.42 5.86
N GLY A 6 8.97 6.58 4.99
CA GLY A 6 9.15 5.15 5.27
C GLY A 6 7.81 4.42 5.35
N SER A 7 7.77 3.32 6.07
CA SER A 7 6.53 2.57 6.24
C SER A 7 5.47 3.39 6.97
N HIS A 8 4.32 3.61 6.31
CA HIS A 8 3.24 4.44 6.84
C HIS A 8 1.85 3.97 6.38
N VAL A 9 0.83 4.50 7.03
CA VAL A 9 -0.58 4.33 6.67
C VAL A 9 -1.11 5.66 6.19
N ASP A 10 -1.87 5.66 5.09
CA ASP A 10 -2.60 6.81 4.58
C ASP A 10 -4.09 6.67 4.88
N PHE A 11 -4.70 7.81 5.19
CA PHE A 11 -6.11 7.94 5.52
C PHE A 11 -6.84 8.78 4.46
N SER A 12 -8.17 8.72 4.43
CA SER A 12 -8.93 9.39 3.37
C SER A 12 -8.82 10.92 3.39
N LEU A 13 -8.40 11.53 4.52
CA LEU A 13 -8.08 12.96 4.60
C LEU A 13 -6.94 13.36 3.64
N HIS A 14 -6.06 12.42 3.28
CA HIS A 14 -4.95 12.67 2.33
C HIS A 14 -5.42 13.05 0.92
N VAL A 15 -6.60 12.61 0.53
CA VAL A 15 -7.13 12.83 -0.83
C VAL A 15 -8.49 13.54 -0.85
N ARG A 16 -9.12 13.72 0.30
CA ARG A 16 -10.47 14.28 0.38
C ARG A 16 -10.63 15.16 1.61
N GLU A 17 -11.06 16.40 1.39
CA GLU A 17 -11.44 17.30 2.48
C GLU A 17 -12.56 16.67 3.33
N GLY A 18 -12.43 16.77 4.66
CA GLY A 18 -13.35 16.11 5.61
C GLY A 18 -13.26 14.59 5.66
N GLY A 19 -12.21 13.99 5.08
CA GLY A 19 -11.89 12.57 5.22
C GLY A 19 -11.47 12.20 6.65
N GLU A 20 -11.32 10.90 6.91
CA GLU A 20 -10.83 10.37 8.20
C GLU A 20 -9.36 10.73 8.39
N SER A 21 -9.00 11.19 9.58
CA SER A 21 -7.62 11.40 10.04
C SER A 21 -7.13 10.22 10.89
N ALA A 22 -5.84 10.21 11.24
CA ALA A 22 -5.29 9.21 12.16
C ALA A 22 -5.99 9.21 13.54
N MET A 23 -6.69 10.29 13.91
CA MET A 23 -7.45 10.37 15.14
C MET A 23 -8.76 9.55 15.07
N ASP A 24 -9.34 9.46 13.88
CA ASP A 24 -10.70 8.93 13.67
C ASP A 24 -10.71 7.42 13.42
N VAL A 25 -9.61 6.87 12.90
CA VAL A 25 -9.52 5.48 12.45
C VAL A 25 -9.27 4.52 13.60
N PRO A 26 -10.19 3.58 13.90
CA PRO A 26 -9.97 2.54 14.89
C PRO A 26 -9.02 1.45 14.35
N LEU A 27 -8.26 0.81 15.25
CA LEU A 27 -7.20 -0.14 14.85
C LEU A 27 -7.72 -1.41 14.17
N ASP A 28 -8.96 -1.81 14.40
CA ASP A 28 -9.58 -2.96 13.73
C ASP A 28 -9.77 -2.74 12.22
N LYS A 29 -9.74 -1.48 11.77
CA LYS A 29 -9.78 -1.12 10.35
C LYS A 29 -8.46 -1.37 9.61
N VAL A 30 -7.36 -1.38 10.34
CA VAL A 30 -5.99 -1.55 9.81
C VAL A 30 -5.33 -2.83 10.34
N SER A 31 -6.11 -3.75 10.89
CA SER A 31 -5.64 -5.06 11.35
C SER A 31 -6.64 -6.17 11.03
N GLY A 32 -6.17 -7.40 10.94
CA GLY A 32 -7.00 -8.57 10.65
C GLY A 32 -6.36 -9.56 9.68
N ASP A 33 -7.18 -10.36 9.03
CA ASP A 33 -6.72 -11.36 8.06
C ASP A 33 -6.04 -10.70 6.87
N ALA A 34 -4.84 -11.18 6.55
CA ALA A 34 -4.04 -10.67 5.46
C ALA A 34 -3.45 -11.79 4.60
N LEU A 35 -3.12 -11.46 3.38
CA LEU A 35 -2.38 -12.30 2.45
C LEU A 35 -1.33 -11.50 1.69
N VAL A 36 -0.28 -12.18 1.22
CA VAL A 36 0.73 -11.60 0.33
C VAL A 36 0.51 -12.07 -1.09
N ILE A 37 0.42 -11.13 -2.03
CA ILE A 37 0.58 -11.39 -3.46
C ILE A 37 2.04 -11.11 -3.79
N ASP A 38 2.82 -12.18 -3.94
CA ASP A 38 4.26 -12.11 -4.10
C ASP A 38 4.65 -12.14 -5.57
N LEU A 39 5.02 -11.00 -6.13
CA LEU A 39 5.50 -10.87 -7.50
C LEU A 39 7.00 -11.24 -7.64
N GLY A 40 7.67 -11.52 -6.53
CA GLY A 40 9.11 -11.70 -6.50
C GLY A 40 9.88 -10.36 -6.60
N GLU A 41 11.09 -10.43 -7.11
CA GLU A 41 11.88 -9.24 -7.45
C GLU A 41 11.50 -8.77 -8.85
N VAL A 42 10.76 -7.67 -8.93
CA VAL A 42 10.36 -7.10 -10.22
C VAL A 42 11.39 -6.09 -10.72
N GLU A 43 11.41 -5.87 -12.02
CA GLU A 43 12.27 -4.88 -12.66
C GLU A 43 11.87 -3.45 -12.29
N ALA A 44 12.82 -2.52 -12.47
CA ALA A 44 12.57 -1.09 -12.34
C ALA A 44 11.42 -0.65 -13.26
N SER A 45 10.56 0.24 -12.74
CA SER A 45 9.41 0.77 -13.47
C SER A 45 8.40 -0.28 -13.97
N HIS A 46 8.37 -1.46 -13.35
CA HIS A 46 7.39 -2.51 -13.69
C HIS A 46 5.96 -2.04 -13.39
N PRO A 47 5.04 -2.07 -14.36
CA PRO A 47 3.63 -1.83 -14.12
C PRO A 47 2.99 -3.04 -13.45
N ILE A 48 2.53 -2.91 -12.23
CA ILE A 48 1.77 -3.95 -11.52
C ILE A 48 0.36 -3.99 -12.11
N THR A 49 0.06 -5.05 -12.84
CA THR A 49 -1.19 -5.22 -13.60
C THR A 49 -2.16 -6.19 -12.91
N ILE A 50 -3.41 -6.25 -13.38
CA ILE A 50 -4.38 -7.27 -12.94
C ILE A 50 -3.83 -8.68 -13.17
N ALA A 51 -3.18 -8.91 -14.32
CA ALA A 51 -2.60 -10.22 -14.65
C ALA A 51 -1.49 -10.63 -13.66
N ASP A 52 -0.67 -9.68 -13.20
CA ASP A 52 0.33 -9.95 -12.16
C ASP A 52 -0.33 -10.35 -10.85
N LEU A 53 -1.39 -9.63 -10.45
CA LEU A 53 -2.12 -9.91 -9.21
C LEU A 53 -2.80 -11.29 -9.28
N GLU A 54 -3.53 -11.59 -10.34
CA GLU A 54 -4.25 -12.86 -10.50
C GLU A 54 -3.30 -14.06 -10.59
N LYS A 55 -2.21 -13.94 -11.33
CA LYS A 55 -1.20 -14.99 -11.48
C LYS A 55 -0.55 -15.37 -10.14
N ASN A 56 -0.37 -14.40 -9.25
CA ASN A 56 0.36 -14.57 -8.00
C ASN A 56 -0.55 -14.64 -6.76
N ASP A 57 -1.87 -14.54 -6.92
CA ASP A 57 -2.83 -14.77 -5.83
C ASP A 57 -3.00 -16.26 -5.55
N ARG A 58 -2.14 -16.81 -4.72
CA ARG A 58 -2.13 -18.24 -4.33
C ARG A 58 -3.18 -18.59 -3.27
N VAL A 59 -3.72 -17.59 -2.59
CA VAL A 59 -4.60 -17.75 -1.42
C VAL A 59 -6.06 -17.50 -1.76
N GLY A 60 -6.32 -16.67 -2.76
CA GLY A 60 -7.64 -16.19 -3.15
C GLY A 60 -8.13 -15.05 -2.28
N ILE A 61 -8.13 -13.82 -2.82
CA ILE A 61 -8.61 -12.61 -2.12
C ILE A 61 -10.07 -12.77 -1.71
N ARG A 62 -10.40 -12.43 -0.46
CA ARG A 62 -11.77 -12.36 0.09
C ARG A 62 -12.11 -10.95 0.55
N ALA A 63 -13.41 -10.65 0.59
CA ALA A 63 -13.88 -9.41 1.18
C ALA A 63 -13.42 -9.29 2.64
N GLY A 64 -12.90 -8.11 3.00
CA GLY A 64 -12.36 -7.84 4.33
C GLY A 64 -10.89 -8.21 4.54
N ASP A 65 -10.24 -8.89 3.59
CA ASP A 65 -8.80 -9.14 3.66
C ASP A 65 -7.97 -7.85 3.59
N ILE A 66 -6.79 -7.89 4.16
CA ILE A 66 -5.70 -6.95 3.91
C ILE A 66 -4.81 -7.59 2.84
N VAL A 67 -4.64 -6.92 1.70
CA VAL A 67 -3.83 -7.43 0.59
C VAL A 67 -2.50 -6.71 0.55
N LEU A 68 -1.41 -7.45 0.69
CA LEU A 68 -0.04 -6.94 0.65
C LEU A 68 0.62 -7.39 -0.66
N VAL A 69 1.05 -6.44 -1.49
CA VAL A 69 1.70 -6.71 -2.77
C VAL A 69 3.21 -6.54 -2.60
N ARG A 70 3.93 -7.64 -2.80
CA ARG A 70 5.39 -7.69 -2.68
C ARG A 70 6.04 -7.57 -4.06
N THR A 71 6.98 -6.66 -4.18
CA THR A 71 7.87 -6.44 -5.33
C THR A 71 9.34 -6.55 -4.97
N ALA A 72 9.66 -6.66 -3.68
CA ALA A 72 10.98 -6.56 -3.06
C ALA A 72 11.70 -5.22 -3.34
N TRP A 73 10.96 -4.19 -3.77
CA TRP A 73 11.56 -2.91 -4.18
C TRP A 73 12.15 -2.13 -3.00
N THR A 74 11.37 -1.92 -1.93
CA THR A 74 11.87 -1.17 -0.77
C THR A 74 13.05 -1.89 -0.12
N ASP A 75 13.02 -3.22 -0.02
CA ASP A 75 14.13 -4.00 0.56
C ASP A 75 15.45 -3.82 -0.22
N ARG A 76 15.39 -3.63 -1.55
CA ARG A 76 16.56 -3.48 -2.42
C ARG A 76 17.00 -2.02 -2.60
N MET A 77 16.05 -1.09 -2.66
CA MET A 77 16.30 0.26 -3.17
C MET A 77 16.19 1.36 -2.12
N TRP A 78 15.70 1.06 -0.90
CA TRP A 78 15.60 2.07 0.15
C TRP A 78 16.95 2.73 0.43
N GLY A 79 16.97 4.06 0.41
CA GLY A 79 18.20 4.84 0.56
C GLY A 79 18.84 5.30 -0.74
N ASN A 80 18.49 4.70 -1.88
CA ASN A 80 18.99 5.12 -3.20
C ASN A 80 18.08 6.23 -3.77
N PHE A 81 18.11 7.39 -3.18
CA PHE A 81 17.32 8.54 -3.64
C PHE A 81 18.08 9.38 -4.67
N PRO A 82 17.40 9.93 -5.71
CA PRO A 82 15.95 9.89 -5.98
C PRO A 82 15.47 8.63 -6.71
N ASP A 83 16.36 7.72 -7.12
CA ASP A 83 16.04 6.58 -7.98
C ASP A 83 15.00 5.64 -7.37
N TYR A 84 14.96 5.51 -6.04
CA TYR A 84 13.92 4.76 -5.34
C TYR A 84 12.50 5.14 -5.80
N TYR A 85 12.24 6.43 -5.99
CA TYR A 85 10.93 6.94 -6.45
C TYR A 85 10.82 6.95 -7.97
N LEU A 86 11.87 7.42 -8.67
CA LEU A 86 11.82 7.63 -10.11
C LEU A 86 11.70 6.33 -10.91
N THR A 87 12.22 5.23 -10.37
CA THR A 87 12.25 3.94 -11.05
C THR A 87 11.46 2.85 -10.31
N SER A 88 10.67 3.23 -9.30
CA SER A 88 9.83 2.29 -8.54
C SER A 88 8.88 1.52 -9.46
N PRO A 89 8.57 0.25 -9.18
CA PRO A 89 7.36 -0.38 -9.70
C PRO A 89 6.15 0.47 -9.31
N TYR A 90 5.11 0.44 -10.13
CA TYR A 90 3.90 1.23 -9.87
C TYR A 90 2.64 0.42 -10.15
N CYS A 91 1.60 0.65 -9.38
CA CYS A 91 0.30 0.03 -9.59
C CYS A 91 -0.42 0.71 -10.77
N THR A 92 -1.01 -0.08 -11.66
CA THR A 92 -1.88 0.50 -12.69
C THR A 92 -3.24 0.88 -12.08
N PRO A 93 -3.91 1.93 -12.58
CA PRO A 93 -5.25 2.31 -12.11
C PRO A 93 -6.26 1.15 -12.17
N GLU A 94 -6.16 0.30 -13.18
CA GLU A 94 -7.00 -0.89 -13.37
C GLU A 94 -6.75 -1.91 -12.26
N ALA A 95 -5.49 -2.16 -11.90
CA ALA A 95 -5.11 -3.08 -10.81
C ALA A 95 -5.59 -2.56 -9.44
N ALA A 96 -5.48 -1.26 -9.20
CA ALA A 96 -6.01 -0.66 -7.97
C ALA A 96 -7.54 -0.81 -7.89
N ARG A 97 -8.28 -0.51 -8.97
CA ARG A 97 -9.74 -0.71 -9.03
C ARG A 97 -10.13 -2.18 -8.87
N PHE A 98 -9.35 -3.11 -9.45
CA PHE A 98 -9.57 -4.55 -9.26
C PHE A 98 -9.49 -4.95 -7.78
N LEU A 99 -8.46 -4.51 -7.05
CA LEU A 99 -8.33 -4.78 -5.62
C LEU A 99 -9.47 -4.16 -4.81
N VAL A 100 -9.84 -2.91 -5.11
CA VAL A 100 -10.98 -2.24 -4.47
C VAL A 100 -12.29 -3.01 -4.72
N ALA A 101 -12.51 -3.50 -5.94
CA ALA A 101 -13.71 -4.28 -6.31
C ALA A 101 -13.80 -5.63 -5.58
N LYS A 102 -12.68 -6.19 -5.10
CA LYS A 102 -12.67 -7.37 -4.20
C LYS A 102 -13.18 -7.06 -2.78
N ASN A 103 -13.52 -5.83 -2.50
CA ASN A 103 -14.01 -5.37 -1.19
C ASN A 103 -13.01 -5.65 -0.04
N VAL A 104 -11.72 -5.49 -0.32
CA VAL A 104 -10.65 -5.63 0.67
C VAL A 104 -10.73 -4.52 1.72
N LYS A 105 -10.17 -4.73 2.90
CA LYS A 105 -10.11 -3.75 3.99
C LYS A 105 -9.01 -2.71 3.76
N ALA A 106 -7.83 -3.17 3.39
CA ALA A 106 -6.67 -2.34 3.13
C ALA A 106 -5.79 -2.95 2.03
N ILE A 107 -4.98 -2.12 1.41
CA ILE A 107 -4.02 -2.52 0.38
C ILE A 107 -2.66 -1.96 0.77
N GLY A 108 -1.61 -2.79 0.69
CA GLY A 108 -0.24 -2.40 1.00
C GLY A 108 0.73 -2.74 -0.12
N PHE A 109 1.74 -1.88 -0.33
CA PHE A 109 2.83 -2.10 -1.28
C PHE A 109 4.18 -1.88 -0.60
N ASP A 110 5.16 -2.66 -1.02
CA ASP A 110 6.56 -2.50 -0.65
C ASP A 110 7.35 -1.66 -1.68
N CYS A 111 6.68 -0.74 -2.34
CA CYS A 111 7.26 0.18 -3.31
C CYS A 111 6.54 1.53 -3.24
N PHE A 112 7.04 2.53 -3.98
CA PHE A 112 6.27 3.74 -4.27
C PHE A 112 5.34 3.45 -5.45
N SER A 113 4.13 3.08 -5.16
CA SER A 113 3.18 2.49 -6.12
C SER A 113 2.53 3.48 -7.09
N GLU A 114 2.94 4.76 -7.07
CA GLU A 114 2.48 5.78 -8.01
C GLU A 114 3.42 5.94 -9.20
N TYR A 115 2.85 6.33 -10.33
CA TYR A 115 3.62 6.68 -11.53
C TYR A 115 4.14 8.12 -11.48
N CYS A 116 3.48 9.00 -10.74
CA CYS A 116 3.65 10.46 -10.81
C CYS A 116 5.06 10.96 -10.51
N ALA A 117 5.87 10.26 -9.72
CA ALA A 117 7.25 10.67 -9.44
C ALA A 117 8.13 10.83 -10.70
N ARG A 118 7.69 10.29 -11.86
CA ARG A 118 8.38 10.39 -13.16
C ARG A 118 7.97 11.62 -13.96
N LEU A 119 6.90 12.27 -13.55
CA LEU A 119 6.39 13.47 -14.21
C LEU A 119 7.23 14.69 -13.76
N PRO A 120 7.62 15.59 -14.69
CA PRO A 120 8.49 16.72 -14.34
C PRO A 120 7.84 17.70 -13.36
N ASP A 121 6.53 17.89 -13.43
CA ASP A 121 5.79 18.88 -12.66
C ASP A 121 4.54 18.25 -12.00
N PHE A 122 4.68 17.08 -11.35
CA PHE A 122 3.54 16.42 -10.73
C PHE A 122 2.98 17.20 -9.54
N THR A 123 1.69 17.09 -9.36
CA THR A 123 0.91 17.71 -8.27
C THR A 123 0.20 16.64 -7.46
N SER A 124 -0.50 17.02 -6.41
CA SER A 124 -1.36 16.11 -5.64
C SER A 124 -2.46 15.46 -6.50
N GLU A 125 -2.83 16.08 -7.63
CA GLU A 125 -3.82 15.53 -8.56
C GLU A 125 -3.34 14.27 -9.28
N ASP A 126 -2.04 14.08 -9.40
CA ASP A 126 -1.40 12.95 -10.09
C ASP A 126 -1.24 11.69 -9.24
N PHE A 127 -1.62 11.75 -7.95
CA PHE A 127 -1.65 10.60 -7.04
C PHE A 127 -2.91 9.75 -7.27
N ILE A 128 -2.98 9.12 -8.43
CA ILE A 128 -4.17 8.41 -8.92
C ILE A 128 -4.48 7.17 -8.09
N ILE A 129 -3.47 6.42 -7.67
CA ILE A 129 -3.66 5.18 -6.92
C ILE A 129 -4.14 5.50 -5.50
N HIS A 130 -3.58 6.54 -4.86
CA HIS A 130 -4.07 7.02 -3.56
C HIS A 130 -5.55 7.39 -3.64
N LYS A 131 -5.95 8.17 -4.65
CA LYS A 131 -7.36 8.56 -4.85
C LYS A 131 -8.25 7.32 -5.00
N ILE A 132 -7.91 6.39 -5.91
CA ILE A 132 -8.72 5.18 -6.13
C ILE A 132 -8.92 4.39 -4.84
N ILE A 133 -7.86 4.19 -4.05
CA ILE A 133 -7.91 3.37 -2.85
C ILE A 133 -8.61 4.12 -1.71
N LEU A 134 -8.17 5.33 -1.38
CA LEU A 134 -8.64 6.06 -0.21
C LEU A 134 -10.04 6.63 -0.36
N GLU A 135 -10.44 7.09 -1.57
CA GLU A 135 -11.81 7.55 -1.83
C GLU A 135 -12.83 6.40 -1.78
N SER A 136 -12.37 5.17 -2.03
CA SER A 136 -13.22 3.97 -1.87
C SER A 136 -13.47 3.57 -0.41
N GLY A 137 -12.90 4.30 0.55
CA GLY A 137 -12.99 4.00 1.99
C GLY A 137 -12.08 2.85 2.44
N ARG A 138 -11.03 2.56 1.68
CA ARG A 138 -9.99 1.58 2.05
C ARG A 138 -8.78 2.31 2.64
N TYR A 139 -7.94 1.57 3.38
CA TYR A 139 -6.70 2.08 3.94
C TYR A 139 -5.53 1.69 3.07
N TYR A 140 -4.51 2.54 3.03
CA TYR A 140 -3.39 2.36 2.14
C TYR A 140 -2.08 2.30 2.92
N PHE A 141 -1.31 1.20 2.74
CA PHE A 141 -0.03 0.99 3.39
C PHE A 141 1.09 1.16 2.37
N GLN A 142 2.02 2.04 2.69
CA GLN A 142 3.06 2.45 1.77
C GLN A 142 4.45 2.06 2.24
N GLN A 143 5.33 1.83 1.27
CA GLN A 143 6.77 1.65 1.49
C GLN A 143 7.07 0.58 2.55
N MET A 144 6.31 -0.51 2.50
CA MET A 144 6.49 -1.63 3.41
C MET A 144 7.85 -2.30 3.18
N MET A 145 8.37 -2.98 4.18
CA MET A 145 9.63 -3.72 4.09
C MET A 145 9.44 -5.15 4.59
N ASN A 146 10.35 -6.03 4.16
CA ASN A 146 10.45 -7.39 4.67
C ASN A 146 9.19 -8.27 4.42
N LEU A 147 8.41 -7.96 3.38
CA LEU A 147 7.23 -8.77 3.03
C LEU A 147 7.61 -10.21 2.63
N GLY A 148 8.86 -10.44 2.19
CA GLY A 148 9.37 -11.77 1.88
C GLY A 148 9.49 -12.71 3.09
N ALA A 149 9.42 -12.20 4.32
CA ALA A 149 9.37 -13.02 5.53
C ALA A 149 7.98 -13.58 5.84
N LEU A 150 6.94 -13.11 5.13
CA LEU A 150 5.55 -13.53 5.32
C LEU A 150 5.20 -14.70 4.39
N PRO A 151 4.30 -15.62 4.81
CA PRO A 151 3.82 -16.68 3.94
C PRO A 151 2.99 -16.11 2.78
N ASN A 152 3.17 -16.65 1.57
CA ASN A 152 2.40 -16.29 0.39
C ASN A 152 1.44 -17.41 -0.06
N ASP A 153 1.28 -18.44 0.76
CA ASP A 153 0.46 -19.62 0.50
C ASP A 153 -0.73 -19.78 1.47
N ARG A 154 -0.82 -18.92 2.47
CA ARG A 154 -1.90 -18.92 3.47
C ARG A 154 -2.14 -17.51 4.04
N ARG A 155 -3.29 -17.32 4.68
CA ARG A 155 -3.58 -16.12 5.48
C ARG A 155 -2.83 -16.14 6.81
N PHE A 156 -2.64 -14.95 7.34
CA PHE A 156 -2.08 -14.68 8.67
C PHE A 156 -2.76 -13.45 9.26
N THR A 157 -2.56 -13.21 10.56
CA THR A 157 -3.10 -11.99 11.19
C THR A 157 -2.07 -10.86 11.07
N PHE A 158 -2.49 -9.74 10.49
CA PHE A 158 -1.65 -8.57 10.25
C PHE A 158 -2.11 -7.37 11.07
N PHE A 159 -1.15 -6.56 11.50
CA PHE A 159 -1.38 -5.36 12.29
C PHE A 159 -0.59 -4.18 11.70
N ALA A 160 -1.27 -3.05 11.52
CA ALA A 160 -0.68 -1.81 11.07
C ALA A 160 -0.90 -0.68 12.12
N PRO A 161 -0.36 -0.81 13.35
CA PRO A 161 -0.50 0.25 14.34
C PRO A 161 0.24 1.49 13.90
N PHE A 162 -0.41 2.63 14.09
CA PHE A 162 0.07 3.95 13.74
C PHE A 162 -0.03 4.91 14.92
N ILE A 163 0.62 6.08 14.82
CA ILE A 163 0.55 7.11 15.84
C ILE A 163 -0.77 7.89 15.70
N LYS A 164 -1.57 7.93 16.75
CA LYS A 164 -2.83 8.64 16.77
C LYS A 164 -2.60 10.15 16.90
N MET A 165 -2.75 10.87 15.78
CA MET A 165 -2.52 12.30 15.70
C MET A 165 -3.75 13.01 15.13
N ARG A 166 -4.06 14.20 15.70
CA ARG A 166 -5.16 15.04 15.22
C ARG A 166 -4.82 15.61 13.84
N GLU A 167 -5.81 15.59 12.94
CA GLU A 167 -5.71 16.19 11.59
C GLU A 167 -4.57 15.61 10.74
N ALA A 168 -4.02 14.45 11.14
CA ALA A 168 -2.99 13.79 10.38
C ALA A 168 -3.61 12.92 9.27
N GLU A 169 -3.27 13.22 8.04
CA GLU A 169 -3.71 12.55 6.81
C GLU A 169 -3.00 11.22 6.56
N GLY A 170 -1.89 10.99 7.25
CA GLY A 170 -1.08 9.78 7.24
C GLY A 170 -0.34 9.63 8.56
N SER A 171 0.27 8.48 8.78
CA SER A 171 1.06 8.24 9.98
C SER A 171 2.12 7.19 9.76
N PRO A 172 3.38 7.42 10.20
CA PRO A 172 4.36 6.36 10.30
C PRO A 172 3.79 5.17 11.08
N ALA A 173 4.05 3.98 10.59
CA ALA A 173 3.52 2.75 11.18
C ALA A 173 4.60 1.68 11.26
N ARG A 174 4.54 0.86 12.31
CA ARG A 174 5.36 -0.34 12.43
C ARG A 174 4.50 -1.57 12.18
N PHE A 175 4.53 -2.05 10.95
CA PHE A 175 3.78 -3.23 10.53
C PHE A 175 4.35 -4.50 11.15
N PHE A 176 3.47 -5.42 11.58
CA PHE A 176 3.87 -6.75 12.01
C PHE A 176 2.77 -7.78 11.76
N ALA A 177 3.14 -9.06 11.74
CA ALA A 177 2.23 -10.17 11.56
C ALA A 177 2.42 -11.23 12.65
N VAL A 178 1.34 -11.96 12.91
CA VAL A 178 1.34 -13.20 13.72
C VAL A 178 1.04 -14.35 12.77
N LEU A 179 1.97 -15.32 12.71
CA LEU A 179 1.97 -16.44 11.76
C LEU A 179 1.41 -17.73 12.37
#